data_885806da11144e8cd152689bf98ffb29
#
_entry.id   885806da11144e8cd152689bf98ffb29
#
_cell.length_a   1.000
_cell.length_b   1.000
_cell.length_c   1.000
_cell.angle_alpha   90.00
_cell.angle_beta   90.00
_cell.angle_gamma   90.00
#
_symmetry.space_group_name_H-M   'P 1'
#
loop_
_entity.id
_entity.type
_entity.pdbx_description
1 polymer ?
#
loop_
_entity_poly.entity_id
_entity_poly.type
_entity_poly.pdbx_seq_one_letter_code
_entity_poly.pdbx_strand_id
1 'polypeptide(L)'
;MLVTDKNYPSEETFFYYGYIYNGDKVTSVEEIKAINGDYCGVLCKDDCVIAVTDPFRSKILYYNIDPEYRTFVFSHDPRDIQHMDLYPYTLEENTIVTLDLHTFKITKQPNMIWDLEQRDQTYTKVFDAANAAIKMRWNPDKDKLMMTSGYDSGVIACCLMNMGYSKFSVTGLGTPPSMAEHQETLAKRLAMHKGHIIKVNGNNYDITPIIEMRNNHNVNEYYGHLLMAVCDWLKTINKDCIVTGNGAFFYDDKGLHGRQFAHYSHFGGAYPKDLNLIFPRQTLRIIQMSGAANLVTLYKGCDHKQPLVDPVLVQAWINTSHKLKNSGYKHWNYAYMKEHDYPFKENFSNGLADDVSRIETFAEKLKIIKEYG
;
A
#
# COMPACT_ATOMS: atom_id res chain seq x y z
N MET A 1 -4.58 -14.04 13.09
CA MET A 1 -3.36 -14.34 13.88
C MET A 1 -3.53 -13.70 15.25
N LEU A 2 -3.50 -14.50 16.31
CA LEU A 2 -3.53 -14.06 17.71
C LEU A 2 -2.54 -14.89 18.49
N VAL A 3 -1.59 -14.26 19.15
CA VAL A 3 -0.54 -14.89 19.99
C VAL A 3 -0.54 -14.22 21.36
N THR A 4 -0.66 -15.01 22.42
CA THR A 4 -0.67 -14.53 23.81
C THR A 4 0.19 -15.43 24.70
N ASP A 5 0.47 -14.98 25.91
CA ASP A 5 1.10 -15.80 26.95
C ASP A 5 0.31 -17.09 27.28
N LYS A 6 -1.04 -17.08 27.05
CA LYS A 6 -1.92 -18.24 27.34
C LYS A 6 -2.00 -19.26 26.19
N ASN A 7 -1.75 -18.85 24.94
CA ASN A 7 -1.77 -19.74 23.77
C ASN A 7 -0.41 -19.83 23.08
N TYR A 8 0.66 -19.71 23.88
CA TYR A 8 2.03 -19.79 23.39
C TYR A 8 2.32 -21.21 22.85
N PRO A 9 2.89 -21.32 21.64
CA PRO A 9 3.18 -22.64 21.07
C PRO A 9 4.31 -23.35 21.83
N SER A 10 4.25 -24.67 21.84
CA SER A 10 5.29 -25.52 22.45
C SER A 10 6.52 -25.73 21.56
N GLU A 11 6.48 -25.30 20.32
CA GLU A 11 7.56 -25.40 19.34
C GLU A 11 7.80 -24.04 18.68
N GLU A 12 9.04 -23.81 18.20
CA GLU A 12 9.36 -22.60 17.45
C GLU A 12 8.42 -22.44 16.26
N THR A 13 7.63 -21.38 16.27
CA THR A 13 6.60 -21.15 15.26
C THR A 13 6.56 -19.70 14.83
N PHE A 14 6.57 -19.46 13.52
CA PHE A 14 6.34 -18.15 12.94
C PHE A 14 4.88 -18.02 12.49
N PHE A 15 4.13 -17.20 13.20
CA PHE A 15 2.78 -16.79 12.82
C PHE A 15 2.87 -15.50 12.04
N TYR A 16 2.16 -15.41 10.92
CA TYR A 16 2.08 -14.17 10.14
C TYR A 16 0.69 -13.92 9.59
N TYR A 17 0.45 -12.65 9.25
CA TYR A 17 -0.72 -12.20 8.51
C TYR A 17 -0.26 -11.40 7.29
N GLY A 18 -0.87 -11.70 6.13
CA GLY A 18 -0.51 -11.14 4.84
C GLY A 18 0.21 -12.12 3.93
N TYR A 19 1.19 -11.64 3.17
CA TYR A 19 1.87 -12.40 2.13
C TYR A 19 3.37 -12.39 2.32
N ILE A 20 3.97 -13.57 2.28
CA ILE A 20 5.41 -13.78 2.17
C ILE A 20 5.68 -14.35 0.79
N TYR A 21 6.53 -13.69 0.02
CA TYR A 21 6.82 -14.04 -1.37
C TYR A 21 8.12 -14.82 -1.54
N ASN A 22 8.97 -14.83 -0.52
CA ASN A 22 10.20 -15.60 -0.48
C ASN A 22 10.41 -16.16 0.93
N GLY A 23 10.80 -17.41 1.04
CA GLY A 23 11.09 -18.08 2.31
C GLY A 23 9.91 -18.88 2.87
N ASP A 24 10.13 -20.18 2.99
CA ASP A 24 9.09 -21.14 3.45
C ASP A 24 9.15 -21.39 4.95
N LYS A 25 10.29 -21.09 5.58
CA LYS A 25 10.50 -21.31 7.01
C LYS A 25 11.29 -20.15 7.62
N VAL A 26 10.79 -19.64 8.71
CA VAL A 26 11.38 -18.50 9.46
C VAL A 26 11.61 -18.94 10.90
N THR A 27 12.88 -18.98 11.30
CA THR A 27 13.31 -19.41 12.64
C THR A 27 14.30 -18.44 13.29
N SER A 28 14.72 -17.39 12.56
CA SER A 28 15.71 -16.42 13.04
C SER A 28 15.39 -14.99 12.61
N VAL A 29 16.02 -14.02 13.24
CA VAL A 29 15.94 -12.60 12.88
C VAL A 29 16.54 -12.34 11.49
N GLU A 30 17.60 -13.05 11.13
CA GLU A 30 18.27 -12.95 9.84
C GLU A 30 17.33 -13.41 8.71
N GLU A 31 16.59 -14.49 8.94
CA GLU A 31 15.58 -14.97 7.99
C GLU A 31 14.39 -13.99 7.91
N ILE A 32 13.96 -13.40 9.03
CA ILE A 32 12.95 -12.32 9.04
C ILE A 32 13.40 -11.16 8.16
N LYS A 33 14.64 -10.69 8.28
CA LYS A 33 15.19 -9.59 7.48
C LYS A 33 15.30 -9.92 5.98
N ALA A 34 15.36 -11.18 5.64
CA ALA A 34 15.41 -11.65 4.24
C ALA A 34 14.02 -11.77 3.60
N ILE A 35 12.93 -11.64 4.36
CA ILE A 35 11.57 -11.75 3.83
C ILE A 35 11.25 -10.57 2.90
N ASN A 36 10.79 -10.90 1.69
CA ASN A 36 10.03 -9.95 0.86
C ASN A 36 8.54 -10.29 0.98
N GLY A 37 7.75 -9.32 1.41
CA GLY A 37 6.32 -9.56 1.65
C GLY A 37 5.57 -8.30 2.04
N ASP A 38 4.25 -8.45 2.04
CA ASP A 38 3.28 -7.50 2.59
C ASP A 38 2.72 -8.15 3.86
N TYR A 39 3.43 -8.06 4.98
CA TYR A 39 3.14 -8.89 6.16
C TYR A 39 3.40 -8.18 7.50
N CYS A 40 2.81 -8.75 8.53
CA CYS A 40 3.27 -8.62 9.90
C CYS A 40 3.35 -10.02 10.53
N GLY A 41 4.22 -10.23 11.51
CA GLY A 41 4.40 -11.56 12.06
C GLY A 41 4.95 -11.59 13.49
N VAL A 42 4.86 -12.79 14.08
CA VAL A 42 5.35 -13.09 15.42
C VAL A 42 6.05 -14.44 15.36
N LEU A 43 7.34 -14.47 15.64
CA LEU A 43 8.12 -15.68 15.83
C LEU A 43 8.18 -15.99 17.32
N CYS A 44 7.65 -17.14 17.71
CA CYS A 44 7.69 -17.65 19.06
C CYS A 44 8.89 -18.59 19.21
N LYS A 45 9.69 -18.37 20.24
CA LYS A 45 10.85 -19.19 20.62
C LYS A 45 10.79 -19.48 22.10
N ASP A 46 11.51 -20.50 22.60
CA ASP A 46 11.46 -20.92 24.00
C ASP A 46 11.72 -19.78 25.01
N ASP A 47 12.60 -18.86 24.65
CA ASP A 47 13.10 -17.79 25.52
C ASP A 47 12.63 -16.38 25.13
N CYS A 48 12.06 -16.21 23.94
CA CYS A 48 11.66 -14.88 23.46
C CYS A 48 10.52 -14.91 22.45
N VAL A 49 9.85 -13.78 22.34
CA VAL A 49 8.89 -13.48 21.27
C VAL A 49 9.48 -12.40 20.37
N ILE A 50 9.51 -12.64 19.05
CA ILE A 50 10.01 -11.69 18.09
C ILE A 50 8.85 -11.23 17.20
N ALA A 51 8.42 -9.98 17.37
CA ALA A 51 7.35 -9.36 16.58
C ALA A 51 7.96 -8.49 15.47
N VAL A 52 7.37 -8.52 14.28
CA VAL A 52 7.91 -7.82 13.11
C VAL A 52 6.81 -7.18 12.26
N THR A 53 7.14 -6.04 11.67
CA THR A 53 6.42 -5.45 10.54
C THR A 53 7.35 -5.31 9.36
N ASP A 54 6.81 -5.47 8.13
CA ASP A 54 7.55 -5.15 6.93
C ASP A 54 7.96 -3.66 6.90
N PRO A 55 8.90 -3.25 6.02
CA PRO A 55 9.46 -1.90 6.01
C PRO A 55 8.44 -0.77 5.88
N PHE A 56 7.24 -1.04 5.36
CA PHE A 56 6.18 -0.05 5.14
C PHE A 56 4.92 -0.31 5.95
N ARG A 57 4.95 -1.26 6.86
CA ARG A 57 3.78 -1.68 7.64
C ARG A 57 2.56 -1.93 6.73
N SER A 58 2.80 -2.70 5.65
CA SER A 58 1.76 -3.08 4.69
C SER A 58 0.63 -3.88 5.34
N LYS A 59 0.95 -4.57 6.44
CA LYS A 59 -0.03 -5.14 7.38
C LYS A 59 0.27 -4.60 8.78
N ILE A 60 -0.80 -4.33 9.53
CA ILE A 60 -0.67 -3.77 10.88
C ILE A 60 -0.57 -4.91 11.89
N LEU A 61 0.39 -4.82 12.79
CA LEU A 61 0.48 -5.66 13.98
C LEU A 61 0.12 -4.82 15.20
N TYR A 62 -0.90 -5.25 15.90
CA TYR A 62 -1.30 -4.67 17.18
C TYR A 62 -0.71 -5.50 18.31
N TYR A 63 -0.41 -4.84 19.42
CA TYR A 63 0.13 -5.51 20.60
C TYR A 63 -0.29 -4.81 21.90
N ASN A 64 -0.23 -5.58 22.98
CA ASN A 64 -0.17 -5.05 24.34
C ASN A 64 0.81 -5.93 25.12
N ILE A 65 1.71 -5.31 25.88
CA ILE A 65 2.69 -5.99 26.75
C ILE A 65 2.63 -5.32 28.09
N ASP A 66 2.39 -6.11 29.13
CA ASP A 66 2.39 -5.68 30.51
C ASP A 66 3.56 -6.36 31.27
N PRO A 67 4.65 -5.63 31.53
CA PRO A 67 5.79 -6.17 32.23
C PRO A 67 5.52 -6.49 33.71
N GLU A 68 4.57 -5.81 34.34
CA GLU A 68 4.22 -6.01 35.75
C GLU A 68 3.52 -7.36 35.94
N TYR A 69 2.52 -7.64 35.12
CA TYR A 69 1.79 -8.91 35.14
C TYR A 69 2.44 -10.00 34.27
N ARG A 70 3.52 -9.67 33.55
CA ARG A 70 4.24 -10.56 32.62
C ARG A 70 3.31 -11.20 31.60
N THR A 71 2.40 -10.40 31.05
CA THR A 71 1.47 -10.81 30.00
C THR A 71 1.75 -10.09 28.71
N PHE A 72 1.45 -10.73 27.59
CA PHE A 72 1.54 -10.11 26.28
C PHE A 72 0.47 -10.64 25.33
N VAL A 73 0.13 -9.82 24.35
CA VAL A 73 -0.75 -10.19 23.24
C VAL A 73 -0.27 -9.50 21.97
N PHE A 74 -0.28 -10.25 20.87
CA PHE A 74 -0.04 -9.75 19.50
C PHE A 74 -1.18 -10.20 18.62
N SER A 75 -1.77 -9.29 17.83
CA SER A 75 -2.81 -9.62 16.86
C SER A 75 -2.75 -8.71 15.63
N HIS A 76 -3.19 -9.21 14.48
CA HIS A 76 -3.44 -8.41 13.28
C HIS A 76 -4.81 -7.70 13.33
N ASP A 77 -5.67 -8.06 14.26
CA ASP A 77 -7.00 -7.48 14.47
C ASP A 77 -7.03 -6.77 15.84
N PRO A 78 -7.24 -5.46 15.91
CA PRO A 78 -7.28 -4.74 17.17
C PRO A 78 -8.44 -5.19 18.08
N ARG A 79 -9.51 -5.74 17.51
CA ARG A 79 -10.67 -6.23 18.28
C ARG A 79 -10.31 -7.39 19.19
N ASP A 80 -9.35 -8.24 18.78
CA ASP A 80 -8.88 -9.34 19.63
C ASP A 80 -8.31 -8.83 20.96
N ILE A 81 -7.59 -7.70 20.94
CA ILE A 81 -7.00 -7.07 22.12
C ILE A 81 -8.04 -6.31 22.92
N GLN A 82 -8.95 -5.60 22.24
CA GLN A 82 -10.05 -4.86 22.87
C GLN A 82 -11.01 -5.79 23.62
N HIS A 83 -11.27 -7.01 23.10
CA HIS A 83 -12.08 -8.01 23.79
C HIS A 83 -11.45 -8.54 25.08
N MET A 84 -10.17 -8.28 25.31
CA MET A 84 -9.46 -8.57 26.57
C MET A 84 -9.44 -7.37 27.52
N ASP A 85 -10.19 -6.30 27.22
CA ASP A 85 -10.19 -5.01 27.95
C ASP A 85 -8.81 -4.32 27.96
N LEU A 86 -7.99 -4.57 26.91
CA LEU A 86 -6.65 -4.01 26.74
C LEU A 86 -6.63 -2.96 25.60
N TYR A 87 -5.72 -2.01 25.71
CA TYR A 87 -5.50 -1.03 24.63
C TYR A 87 -4.60 -1.61 23.54
N PRO A 88 -5.02 -1.61 22.24
CA PRO A 88 -4.21 -2.13 21.15
C PRO A 88 -3.21 -1.07 20.67
N TYR A 89 -1.96 -1.18 21.08
CA TYR A 89 -0.86 -0.41 20.50
C TYR A 89 -0.49 -0.97 19.13
N THR A 90 -0.03 -0.11 18.22
CA THR A 90 0.46 -0.53 16.91
C THR A 90 1.98 -0.68 16.91
N LEU A 91 2.50 -1.77 16.35
CA LEU A 91 3.93 -1.90 16.11
C LEU A 91 4.36 -0.93 15.01
N GLU A 92 5.48 -0.26 15.22
CA GLU A 92 6.06 0.68 14.26
C GLU A 92 6.47 -0.03 12.96
N GLU A 93 6.52 0.71 11.87
CA GLU A 93 7.04 0.23 10.60
C GLU A 93 8.52 -0.11 10.66
N ASN A 94 8.96 -0.97 9.76
CA ASN A 94 10.37 -1.35 9.63
C ASN A 94 11.00 -1.79 10.95
N THR A 95 10.21 -2.43 11.82
CA THR A 95 10.63 -2.71 13.20
C THR A 95 10.57 -4.19 13.50
N ILE A 96 11.63 -4.68 14.11
CA ILE A 96 11.70 -5.97 14.80
C ILE A 96 11.78 -5.67 16.28
N VAL A 97 10.83 -6.20 17.04
CA VAL A 97 10.80 -6.16 18.52
C VAL A 97 11.06 -7.54 19.07
N THR A 98 12.00 -7.65 19.99
CA THR A 98 12.23 -8.88 20.76
C THR A 98 11.83 -8.66 22.21
N LEU A 99 10.90 -9.48 22.70
CA LEU A 99 10.51 -9.57 24.10
C LEU A 99 11.19 -10.80 24.70
N ASP A 100 12.11 -10.59 25.62
CA ASP A 100 12.73 -11.66 26.41
C ASP A 100 11.74 -12.18 27.46
N LEU A 101 11.40 -13.45 27.43
CA LEU A 101 10.38 -14.03 28.31
C LEU A 101 10.87 -14.24 29.75
N HIS A 102 12.20 -14.27 30.01
CA HIS A 102 12.75 -14.40 31.34
C HIS A 102 12.80 -13.06 32.09
N THR A 103 13.19 -12.00 31.39
CA THR A 103 13.37 -10.67 32.00
C THR A 103 12.22 -9.72 31.70
N PHE A 104 11.38 -10.02 30.72
CA PHE A 104 10.35 -9.15 30.14
C PHE A 104 10.92 -7.84 29.57
N LYS A 105 12.20 -7.86 29.22
CA LYS A 105 12.86 -6.74 28.57
C LYS A 105 12.55 -6.71 27.07
N ILE A 106 12.24 -5.52 26.58
CA ILE A 106 11.97 -5.27 25.15
C ILE A 106 13.21 -4.66 24.51
N THR A 107 13.61 -5.20 23.35
CA THR A 107 14.62 -4.58 22.48
C THR A 107 14.03 -4.33 21.10
N LYS A 108 14.50 -3.27 20.41
CA LYS A 108 14.03 -2.91 19.07
C LYS A 108 15.21 -2.77 18.12
N GLN A 109 15.03 -3.19 16.87
CA GLN A 109 15.97 -2.97 15.79
C GLN A 109 15.21 -2.77 14.44
N PRO A 110 15.82 -2.12 13.44
CA PRO A 110 15.22 -2.01 12.12
C PRO A 110 15.17 -3.36 11.42
N ASN A 111 14.09 -3.60 10.67
CA ASN A 111 13.95 -4.77 9.80
C ASN A 111 14.85 -4.62 8.56
N MET A 112 14.88 -3.41 7.97
CA MET A 112 15.69 -3.10 6.79
C MET A 112 16.46 -1.79 7.00
N ILE A 113 17.70 -1.75 6.49
CA ILE A 113 18.51 -0.53 6.42
C ILE A 113 18.56 -0.10 4.97
N TRP A 114 18.17 1.16 4.70
CA TRP A 114 18.12 1.74 3.37
C TRP A 114 19.45 2.37 2.97
N ASP A 115 19.89 2.09 1.75
CA ASP A 115 20.98 2.83 1.11
C ASP A 115 20.41 4.09 0.44
N LEU A 116 20.64 5.24 1.04
CA LEU A 116 20.10 6.53 0.59
C LEU A 116 20.94 7.22 -0.50
N GLU A 117 21.96 6.57 -1.05
CA GLU A 117 22.81 7.13 -2.11
C GLU A 117 22.09 7.17 -3.46
N GLN A 118 22.05 8.35 -4.10
CA GLN A 118 21.40 8.61 -5.38
C GLN A 118 22.40 8.58 -6.54
N ARG A 119 22.67 7.42 -7.11
CA ARG A 119 23.76 7.20 -8.10
C ARG A 119 23.30 6.76 -9.50
N ASP A 120 22.14 6.10 -9.61
CA ASP A 120 21.70 5.47 -10.87
C ASP A 120 21.20 6.55 -11.86
N GLN A 121 21.70 6.52 -13.10
CA GLN A 121 21.41 7.52 -14.13
C GLN A 121 20.32 7.11 -15.11
N THR A 122 19.71 5.92 -14.93
CA THR A 122 18.61 5.40 -15.75
C THR A 122 17.52 4.81 -14.87
N TYR A 123 16.33 4.59 -15.43
CA TYR A 123 15.23 3.91 -14.75
C TYR A 123 15.24 2.39 -14.90
N THR A 124 16.25 1.80 -15.57
CA THR A 124 16.28 0.36 -15.87
C THR A 124 16.05 -0.49 -14.62
N LYS A 125 16.79 -0.23 -13.54
CA LYS A 125 16.59 -0.96 -12.26
C LYS A 125 15.20 -0.76 -11.65
N VAL A 126 14.62 0.42 -11.81
CA VAL A 126 13.25 0.72 -11.32
C VAL A 126 12.23 -0.05 -12.14
N PHE A 127 12.40 -0.12 -13.47
CA PHE A 127 11.50 -0.87 -14.36
C PHE A 127 11.57 -2.38 -14.07
N ASP A 128 12.76 -2.92 -13.94
CA ASP A 128 12.97 -4.34 -13.62
C ASP A 128 12.37 -4.69 -12.26
N ALA A 129 12.63 -3.86 -11.25
CA ALA A 129 12.09 -4.05 -9.91
C ALA A 129 10.56 -3.90 -9.87
N ALA A 130 9.98 -2.96 -10.62
CA ALA A 130 8.52 -2.80 -10.72
C ALA A 130 7.86 -4.03 -11.36
N ASN A 131 8.42 -4.52 -12.46
CA ASN A 131 7.94 -5.74 -13.11
C ASN A 131 8.03 -6.95 -12.16
N ALA A 132 9.15 -7.10 -11.46
CA ALA A 132 9.34 -8.18 -10.50
C ALA A 132 8.35 -8.08 -9.32
N ALA A 133 8.20 -6.90 -8.73
CA ALA A 133 7.30 -6.64 -7.60
C ALA A 133 5.83 -6.93 -7.94
N ILE A 134 5.39 -6.48 -9.13
CA ILE A 134 4.01 -6.70 -9.60
C ILE A 134 3.80 -8.18 -9.91
N LYS A 135 4.72 -8.83 -10.65
CA LYS A 135 4.65 -10.25 -10.98
C LYS A 135 4.58 -11.13 -9.74
N MET A 136 5.40 -10.82 -8.74
CA MET A 136 5.50 -11.58 -7.49
C MET A 136 4.20 -11.51 -6.68
N ARG A 137 3.54 -10.33 -6.68
CA ARG A 137 2.33 -10.08 -5.88
C ARG A 137 1.03 -10.45 -6.57
N TRP A 138 1.05 -10.59 -7.90
CA TRP A 138 -0.17 -10.78 -8.67
C TRP A 138 -0.62 -12.23 -8.70
N ASN A 139 -1.87 -12.47 -8.25
CA ASN A 139 -2.55 -13.75 -8.40
C ASN A 139 -3.84 -13.53 -9.21
N PRO A 140 -3.91 -13.98 -10.49
CA PRO A 140 -5.07 -13.75 -11.35
C PRO A 140 -6.36 -14.39 -10.84
N ASP A 141 -6.27 -15.42 -9.99
CA ASP A 141 -7.44 -16.12 -9.44
C ASP A 141 -8.08 -15.38 -8.26
N LYS A 142 -7.28 -14.54 -7.56
CA LYS A 142 -7.73 -13.83 -6.35
C LYS A 142 -7.83 -12.33 -6.51
N ASP A 143 -6.96 -11.74 -7.33
CA ASP A 143 -6.69 -10.32 -7.31
C ASP A 143 -7.50 -9.53 -8.34
N LYS A 144 -7.82 -8.29 -7.99
CA LYS A 144 -8.28 -7.24 -8.91
C LYS A 144 -7.54 -5.94 -8.64
N LEU A 145 -7.09 -5.29 -9.71
CA LEU A 145 -6.47 -3.98 -9.63
C LEU A 145 -7.52 -2.88 -9.56
N MET A 146 -7.49 -2.06 -8.53
CA MET A 146 -8.26 -0.83 -8.45
C MET A 146 -7.72 0.20 -9.44
N MET A 147 -8.44 0.43 -10.55
CA MET A 147 -8.01 1.27 -11.66
C MET A 147 -8.50 2.69 -11.51
N THR A 148 -7.59 3.62 -11.79
CA THR A 148 -7.85 5.06 -11.94
C THR A 148 -7.18 5.59 -13.20
N SER A 149 -7.41 6.85 -13.57
CA SER A 149 -6.64 7.53 -14.61
C SER A 149 -5.22 7.93 -14.16
N GLY A 150 -4.89 7.72 -12.88
CA GLY A 150 -3.61 8.08 -12.28
C GLY A 150 -2.42 7.28 -12.82
N TYR A 151 -1.22 7.80 -12.60
CA TYR A 151 0.02 7.15 -13.04
C TYR A 151 0.30 5.85 -12.28
N ASP A 152 -0.06 5.77 -11.00
CA ASP A 152 0.30 4.68 -10.10
C ASP A 152 -0.43 3.38 -10.45
N SER A 153 -1.76 3.43 -10.55
CA SER A 153 -2.53 2.28 -11.07
C SER A 153 -2.23 2.01 -12.54
N GLY A 154 -1.87 3.05 -13.29
CA GLY A 154 -1.48 2.95 -14.71
C GLY A 154 -0.25 2.10 -14.93
N VAL A 155 0.82 2.31 -14.17
CA VAL A 155 2.05 1.53 -14.33
C VAL A 155 1.82 0.06 -13.94
N ILE A 156 1.04 -0.21 -12.89
CA ILE A 156 0.69 -1.59 -12.51
C ILE A 156 -0.09 -2.27 -13.64
N ALA A 157 -1.09 -1.58 -14.19
CA ALA A 157 -1.89 -2.13 -15.29
C ALA A 157 -1.07 -2.36 -16.56
N CYS A 158 -0.16 -1.44 -16.90
CA CYS A 158 0.77 -1.60 -18.01
C CYS A 158 1.64 -2.85 -17.84
N CYS A 159 2.23 -3.05 -16.66
CA CYS A 159 2.99 -4.26 -16.35
C CYS A 159 2.14 -5.52 -16.49
N LEU A 160 0.92 -5.54 -15.95
CA LEU A 160 0.02 -6.69 -16.04
C LEU A 160 -0.36 -7.01 -17.50
N MET A 161 -0.60 -5.99 -18.33
CA MET A 161 -0.86 -6.19 -19.76
C MET A 161 0.35 -6.76 -20.50
N ASN A 162 1.55 -6.27 -20.21
CA ASN A 162 2.79 -6.79 -20.78
C ASN A 162 3.04 -8.25 -20.38
N MET A 163 2.53 -8.68 -19.24
CA MET A 163 2.52 -10.08 -18.81
C MET A 163 1.39 -10.92 -19.43
N GLY A 164 0.54 -10.34 -20.28
CA GLY A 164 -0.53 -11.03 -20.99
C GLY A 164 -1.86 -11.14 -20.23
N TYR A 165 -2.01 -10.44 -19.12
CA TYR A 165 -3.26 -10.47 -18.36
C TYR A 165 -4.34 -9.56 -18.98
N SER A 166 -5.61 -9.95 -18.82
CA SER A 166 -6.79 -9.16 -19.18
C SER A 166 -7.88 -9.34 -18.10
N LYS A 167 -8.91 -8.50 -18.13
CA LYS A 167 -10.04 -8.53 -17.16
C LYS A 167 -9.61 -8.40 -15.69
N PHE A 168 -8.44 -7.80 -15.45
CA PHE A 168 -7.83 -7.71 -14.12
C PHE A 168 -8.25 -6.48 -13.33
N SER A 169 -8.84 -5.47 -13.96
CA SER A 169 -9.10 -4.18 -13.31
C SER A 169 -10.56 -3.95 -12.96
N VAL A 170 -10.78 -3.15 -11.94
CA VAL A 170 -12.08 -2.62 -11.52
C VAL A 170 -11.96 -1.13 -11.21
N THR A 171 -12.96 -0.35 -11.61
CA THR A 171 -13.10 1.05 -11.20
C THR A 171 -14.46 1.31 -10.59
N GLY A 172 -14.54 2.23 -9.64
CA GLY A 172 -15.80 2.69 -9.06
C GLY A 172 -16.19 4.04 -9.65
N LEU A 173 -17.43 4.17 -10.04
CA LEU A 173 -18.05 5.42 -10.43
C LEU A 173 -19.16 5.77 -9.46
N GLY A 174 -19.08 6.93 -8.83
CA GLY A 174 -20.08 7.36 -7.86
C GLY A 174 -19.94 8.82 -7.43
N THR A 175 -20.80 9.24 -6.55
CA THR A 175 -20.80 10.56 -5.92
C THR A 175 -20.38 10.47 -4.46
N PRO A 176 -19.68 11.46 -3.92
CA PRO A 176 -19.15 12.62 -4.62
C PRO A 176 -17.91 12.26 -5.43
N PRO A 177 -17.67 12.94 -6.55
CA PRO A 177 -16.45 12.79 -7.31
C PRO A 177 -15.31 13.51 -6.57
N SER A 178 -14.71 12.86 -5.59
CA SER A 178 -13.60 13.46 -4.82
C SER A 178 -12.27 13.36 -5.55
N MET A 179 -12.22 12.62 -6.66
CA MET A 179 -11.05 12.55 -7.52
C MET A 179 -11.47 12.90 -8.95
N ALA A 180 -10.88 13.97 -9.49
CA ALA A 180 -11.00 14.32 -10.91
C ALA A 180 -10.27 13.23 -11.72
N GLU A 181 -11.05 12.32 -12.30
CA GLU A 181 -10.55 11.32 -13.23
C GLU A 181 -10.44 11.89 -14.63
N HIS A 182 -9.31 11.64 -15.29
CA HIS A 182 -9.20 11.94 -16.72
C HIS A 182 -9.96 10.87 -17.49
N GLN A 183 -11.20 11.20 -17.90
CA GLN A 183 -12.19 10.24 -18.38
C GLN A 183 -11.71 9.47 -19.61
N GLU A 184 -11.14 10.16 -20.57
CA GLU A 184 -10.63 9.56 -21.80
C GLU A 184 -9.52 8.53 -21.53
N THR A 185 -8.56 8.87 -20.65
CA THR A 185 -7.48 7.95 -20.28
C THR A 185 -8.05 6.72 -19.56
N LEU A 186 -8.99 6.91 -18.61
CA LEU A 186 -9.61 5.82 -17.90
C LEU A 186 -10.39 4.90 -18.83
N ALA A 187 -11.19 5.47 -19.75
CA ALA A 187 -11.97 4.72 -20.72
C ALA A 187 -11.07 3.89 -21.65
N LYS A 188 -10.00 4.48 -22.19
CA LYS A 188 -9.03 3.76 -23.02
C LYS A 188 -8.41 2.59 -22.28
N ARG A 189 -7.98 2.79 -21.02
CA ARG A 189 -7.42 1.72 -20.17
C ARG A 189 -8.42 0.59 -19.97
N LEU A 190 -9.67 0.92 -19.57
CA LEU A 190 -10.71 -0.07 -19.32
C LEU A 190 -11.05 -0.87 -20.58
N ALA A 191 -11.11 -0.21 -21.74
CA ALA A 191 -11.34 -0.89 -23.01
C ALA A 191 -10.19 -1.87 -23.34
N MET A 192 -8.92 -1.43 -23.22
CA MET A 192 -7.75 -2.24 -23.54
C MET A 192 -7.71 -3.55 -22.76
N HIS A 193 -7.98 -3.52 -21.47
CA HIS A 193 -7.90 -4.72 -20.64
C HIS A 193 -9.25 -5.28 -20.19
N LYS A 194 -10.35 -4.84 -20.82
CA LYS A 194 -11.71 -5.30 -20.50
C LYS A 194 -12.03 -5.16 -19.00
N GLY A 195 -11.74 -3.97 -18.46
CA GLY A 195 -11.92 -3.67 -17.05
C GLY A 195 -13.41 -3.62 -16.66
N HIS A 196 -13.67 -3.80 -15.38
CA HIS A 196 -15.02 -3.77 -14.83
C HIS A 196 -15.33 -2.43 -14.17
N ILE A 197 -16.61 -2.01 -14.27
CA ILE A 197 -17.09 -0.76 -13.68
C ILE A 197 -18.18 -1.10 -12.67
N ILE A 198 -18.04 -0.62 -11.45
CA ILE A 198 -19.07 -0.74 -10.41
C ILE A 198 -19.66 0.65 -10.11
N LYS A 199 -20.97 0.68 -9.82
CA LYS A 199 -21.64 1.88 -9.31
C LYS A 199 -21.42 1.95 -7.80
N VAL A 200 -20.90 3.08 -7.33
CA VAL A 200 -20.69 3.32 -5.91
C VAL A 200 -21.65 4.42 -5.46
N ASN A 201 -22.50 4.09 -4.50
CA ASN A 201 -23.29 5.07 -3.79
C ASN A 201 -22.71 5.24 -2.39
N GLY A 202 -22.05 6.35 -2.12
CA GLY A 202 -21.37 6.63 -0.85
C GLY A 202 -22.29 6.56 0.37
N ASN A 203 -23.58 6.85 0.21
CA ASN A 203 -24.55 6.81 1.31
C ASN A 203 -24.92 5.40 1.76
N ASN A 204 -24.50 4.36 1.02
CA ASN A 204 -24.86 2.97 1.34
C ASN A 204 -23.86 2.29 2.31
N TYR A 205 -22.80 2.97 2.70
CA TYR A 205 -21.75 2.38 3.53
C TYR A 205 -21.54 3.19 4.81
N ASP A 206 -21.78 2.52 5.94
CA ASP A 206 -21.37 3.04 7.24
C ASP A 206 -19.88 2.75 7.48
N ILE A 207 -19.09 3.81 7.58
CA ILE A 207 -17.64 3.74 7.86
C ILE A 207 -17.32 3.94 9.34
N THR A 208 -18.32 4.18 10.19
CA THR A 208 -18.12 4.41 11.64
C THR A 208 -17.28 3.31 12.29
N PRO A 209 -17.52 2.00 12.04
CA PRO A 209 -16.70 0.95 12.62
C PRO A 209 -15.23 1.03 12.23
N ILE A 210 -14.95 1.50 11.00
CA ILE A 210 -13.57 1.66 10.50
C ILE A 210 -12.91 2.86 11.17
N ILE A 211 -13.67 3.93 11.38
CA ILE A 211 -13.21 5.13 12.10
C ILE A 211 -12.85 4.77 13.54
N GLU A 212 -13.62 3.93 14.18
CA GLU A 212 -13.37 3.45 15.54
C GLU A 212 -12.13 2.56 15.64
N MET A 213 -11.87 1.74 14.62
CA MET A 213 -10.67 0.89 14.55
C MET A 213 -9.37 1.64 14.25
N ARG A 214 -9.44 2.90 13.85
CA ARG A 214 -8.34 3.58 13.14
C ARG A 214 -7.17 4.06 13.99
N ASN A 215 -7.20 4.01 15.33
CA ASN A 215 -6.05 4.36 16.19
C ASN A 215 -4.98 5.26 15.51
N ASN A 216 -5.32 6.53 15.16
CA ASN A 216 -4.46 7.51 14.45
C ASN A 216 -4.25 7.34 12.92
N HIS A 217 -4.97 6.46 12.25
CA HIS A 217 -4.94 6.41 10.77
C HIS A 217 -5.99 7.36 10.17
N ASN A 218 -5.59 8.23 9.26
CA ASN A 218 -6.51 9.09 8.51
C ASN A 218 -7.22 8.27 7.41
N VAL A 219 -8.44 7.83 7.67
CA VAL A 219 -9.30 7.25 6.63
C VAL A 219 -10.02 8.39 5.93
N ASN A 220 -9.73 8.61 4.64
CA ASN A 220 -10.53 9.48 3.81
C ASN A 220 -11.88 8.78 3.56
N GLU A 221 -12.98 9.40 3.96
CA GLU A 221 -14.32 8.82 3.86
C GLU A 221 -14.65 8.31 2.45
N TYR A 222 -14.38 9.11 1.42
CA TYR A 222 -14.65 8.70 0.05
C TYR A 222 -13.86 7.46 -0.38
N TYR A 223 -12.59 7.40 -0.04
CA TYR A 223 -11.75 6.25 -0.34
C TYR A 223 -12.24 5.01 0.41
N GLY A 224 -12.68 5.19 1.64
CA GLY A 224 -13.31 4.14 2.45
C GLY A 224 -14.56 3.56 1.78
N HIS A 225 -15.52 4.38 1.37
CA HIS A 225 -16.75 3.96 0.69
C HIS A 225 -16.46 3.22 -0.63
N LEU A 226 -15.56 3.76 -1.45
CA LEU A 226 -15.16 3.13 -2.70
C LEU A 226 -14.55 1.75 -2.45
N LEU A 227 -13.64 1.65 -1.50
CA LEU A 227 -12.96 0.39 -1.21
C LEU A 227 -13.91 -0.65 -0.62
N MET A 228 -14.87 -0.25 0.23
CA MET A 228 -15.93 -1.14 0.72
C MET A 228 -16.79 -1.69 -0.42
N ALA A 229 -17.20 -0.82 -1.36
CA ALA A 229 -17.97 -1.25 -2.52
C ALA A 229 -17.19 -2.23 -3.40
N VAL A 230 -15.90 -1.99 -3.60
CA VAL A 230 -15.04 -2.91 -4.35
C VAL A 230 -14.91 -4.24 -3.63
N CYS A 231 -14.71 -4.24 -2.31
CA CYS A 231 -14.63 -5.48 -1.53
C CYS A 231 -15.93 -6.31 -1.62
N ASP A 232 -17.09 -5.67 -1.53
CA ASP A 232 -18.37 -6.38 -1.67
C ASP A 232 -18.56 -6.96 -3.07
N TRP A 233 -18.20 -6.21 -4.10
CA TRP A 233 -18.22 -6.71 -5.47
C TRP A 233 -17.25 -7.89 -5.69
N LEU A 234 -16.04 -7.85 -5.12
CA LEU A 234 -15.05 -8.94 -5.23
C LEU A 234 -15.65 -10.26 -4.74
N LYS A 235 -16.37 -10.23 -3.62
CA LYS A 235 -17.05 -11.42 -3.09
C LYS A 235 -18.08 -12.01 -4.05
N THR A 236 -18.78 -11.17 -4.83
CA THR A 236 -19.75 -11.65 -5.82
C THR A 236 -19.13 -12.42 -6.97
N ILE A 237 -17.83 -12.25 -7.20
CA ILE A 237 -17.07 -12.92 -8.27
C ILE A 237 -16.02 -13.90 -7.73
N ASN A 238 -16.16 -14.32 -6.46
CA ASN A 238 -15.22 -15.20 -5.76
C ASN A 238 -13.78 -14.72 -5.80
N LYS A 239 -13.57 -13.41 -5.58
CA LYS A 239 -12.26 -12.78 -5.39
C LYS A 239 -12.19 -12.20 -3.98
N ASP A 240 -11.01 -12.13 -3.41
CA ASP A 240 -10.83 -11.71 -2.02
C ASP A 240 -9.73 -10.67 -1.82
N CYS A 241 -9.02 -10.29 -2.89
CA CYS A 241 -7.90 -9.37 -2.78
C CYS A 241 -7.97 -8.20 -3.75
N ILE A 242 -7.73 -7.00 -3.24
CA ILE A 242 -7.58 -5.76 -4.02
C ILE A 242 -6.10 -5.37 -4.12
N VAL A 243 -5.67 -5.03 -5.32
CA VAL A 243 -4.34 -4.44 -5.58
C VAL A 243 -4.52 -2.96 -5.84
N THR A 244 -3.71 -2.13 -5.19
CA THR A 244 -3.78 -0.67 -5.35
C THR A 244 -2.42 -0.07 -5.70
N GLY A 245 -2.44 1.15 -6.23
CA GLY A 245 -1.26 1.97 -6.48
C GLY A 245 -0.73 2.71 -5.24
N ASN A 246 -1.17 2.35 -4.04
CA ASN A 246 -0.66 2.96 -2.82
C ASN A 246 0.86 2.77 -2.72
N GLY A 247 1.56 3.73 -2.12
CA GLY A 247 3.01 3.72 -2.01
C GLY A 247 3.73 4.51 -3.10
N ALA A 248 3.05 4.89 -4.18
CA ALA A 248 3.64 5.64 -5.29
C ALA A 248 4.14 7.06 -4.91
N PHE A 249 3.91 7.51 -3.68
CA PHE A 249 4.45 8.78 -3.18
C PHE A 249 5.97 8.83 -3.11
N PHE A 250 6.63 7.70 -3.02
CA PHE A 250 8.09 7.64 -3.18
C PHE A 250 8.53 8.11 -4.55
N TYR A 251 7.66 7.98 -5.53
CA TYR A 251 7.92 8.25 -6.94
C TYR A 251 7.41 9.63 -7.38
N ASP A 252 6.94 10.43 -6.42
CA ASP A 252 6.54 11.80 -6.64
C ASP A 252 7.77 12.71 -6.57
N ASP A 253 8.27 13.09 -7.73
CA ASP A 253 9.50 13.85 -7.92
C ASP A 253 9.43 15.30 -7.42
N LYS A 254 8.25 15.87 -7.29
CA LYS A 254 8.07 17.24 -6.79
C LYS A 254 7.61 17.30 -5.34
N GLY A 255 7.82 16.23 -4.60
CA GLY A 255 7.62 16.23 -3.16
C GLY A 255 6.24 16.70 -2.75
N LEU A 256 5.20 16.15 -3.37
CA LEU A 256 3.87 16.36 -2.88
C LEU A 256 3.12 17.54 -3.48
N HIS A 257 2.56 17.26 -4.61
CA HIS A 257 1.61 18.15 -5.18
C HIS A 257 0.34 18.16 -4.39
N GLY A 258 -0.10 19.30 -4.16
CA GLY A 258 -1.34 19.62 -3.57
C GLY A 258 -1.18 20.52 -2.36
N ARG A 259 -2.09 21.46 -2.24
CA ARG A 259 -2.17 22.43 -1.13
C ARG A 259 -2.19 21.76 0.24
N GLN A 260 -2.59 20.50 0.31
CA GLN A 260 -2.60 19.70 1.54
C GLN A 260 -1.22 19.42 2.11
N PHE A 261 -0.16 19.57 1.30
CA PHE A 261 1.21 19.25 1.66
C PHE A 261 2.17 20.42 1.46
N ALA A 262 1.66 21.64 1.39
CA ALA A 262 2.44 22.85 1.22
C ALA A 262 3.58 23.00 2.25
N HIS A 263 3.46 22.40 3.42
CA HIS A 263 4.49 22.37 4.44
C HIS A 263 5.70 21.49 4.09
N TYR A 264 5.61 20.67 3.05
CA TYR A 264 6.75 19.94 2.49
C TYR A 264 7.43 20.69 1.34
N SER A 265 6.91 21.82 0.93
CA SER A 265 7.42 22.63 -0.19
C SER A 265 8.73 23.35 0.08
N HIS A 266 9.32 23.24 1.28
CA HIS A 266 10.62 23.85 1.58
C HIS A 266 11.79 23.27 0.78
N PHE A 267 11.56 22.20 0.01
CA PHE A 267 12.51 21.71 -0.98
C PHE A 267 12.28 22.32 -2.37
N GLY A 268 11.43 23.34 -2.50
CA GLY A 268 11.12 23.96 -3.78
C GLY A 268 10.39 23.06 -4.78
N GLY A 269 9.76 21.98 -4.30
CA GLY A 269 9.09 21.00 -5.13
C GLY A 269 10.04 20.06 -5.89
N ALA A 270 11.32 20.04 -5.55
CA ALA A 270 12.33 19.17 -6.14
C ALA A 270 12.87 18.15 -5.14
N TYR A 271 13.25 16.99 -5.63
CA TYR A 271 13.97 16.00 -4.83
C TYR A 271 15.32 16.55 -4.39
N PRO A 272 15.66 16.47 -3.10
CA PRO A 272 16.95 16.90 -2.60
C PRO A 272 18.05 15.88 -2.98
N LYS A 273 19.30 16.35 -2.92
CA LYS A 273 20.46 15.44 -3.05
C LYS A 273 20.60 14.53 -1.82
N ASP A 274 20.22 15.02 -0.65
CA ASP A 274 20.22 14.28 0.61
C ASP A 274 18.79 13.84 0.95
N LEU A 275 18.58 12.53 1.02
CA LEU A 275 17.27 11.94 1.32
C LEU A 275 17.00 11.76 2.82
N ASN A 276 17.98 11.97 3.70
CA ASN A 276 17.81 11.73 5.15
C ASN A 276 16.66 12.52 5.76
N LEU A 277 16.35 13.70 5.24
CA LEU A 277 15.26 14.56 5.74
C LEU A 277 13.89 14.21 5.15
N ILE A 278 13.86 13.77 3.89
CA ILE A 278 12.58 13.56 3.18
C ILE A 278 12.09 12.11 3.30
N PHE A 279 12.98 11.15 3.32
CA PHE A 279 12.65 9.74 3.31
C PHE A 279 11.76 9.31 4.50
N PRO A 280 12.06 9.67 5.77
CA PRO A 280 11.19 9.33 6.89
C PRO A 280 9.77 9.91 6.77
N ARG A 281 9.65 11.11 6.20
CA ARG A 281 8.33 11.77 6.01
C ARG A 281 7.52 11.09 4.91
N GLN A 282 8.16 10.69 3.81
CA GLN A 282 7.52 9.93 2.74
C GLN A 282 7.05 8.57 3.25
N THR A 283 7.88 7.87 4.01
CA THR A 283 7.54 6.59 4.64
C THR A 283 6.32 6.73 5.53
N LEU A 284 6.30 7.69 6.45
CA LEU A 284 5.16 7.92 7.35
C LEU A 284 3.84 8.14 6.59
N ARG A 285 3.88 8.89 5.49
CA ARG A 285 2.68 9.15 4.68
C ARG A 285 2.16 7.89 3.98
N ILE A 286 3.05 7.07 3.44
CA ILE A 286 2.68 5.80 2.81
C ILE A 286 2.00 4.91 3.84
N ILE A 287 2.56 4.81 5.03
CA ILE A 287 2.03 4.03 6.14
C ILE A 287 0.62 4.49 6.52
N GLN A 288 0.38 5.79 6.58
CA GLN A 288 -0.95 6.32 6.88
C GLN A 288 -1.99 5.91 5.83
N MET A 289 -1.65 5.97 4.54
CA MET A 289 -2.56 5.58 3.46
C MET A 289 -2.74 4.06 3.38
N SER A 290 -1.67 3.31 3.56
CA SER A 290 -1.70 1.84 3.58
C SER A 290 -2.52 1.33 4.75
N GLY A 291 -2.36 1.94 5.92
CA GLY A 291 -3.13 1.61 7.12
C GLY A 291 -4.63 1.78 6.92
N ALA A 292 -5.05 2.88 6.28
CA ALA A 292 -6.46 3.11 5.97
C ALA A 292 -7.05 2.01 5.07
N ALA A 293 -6.34 1.63 4.00
CA ALA A 293 -6.77 0.56 3.12
C ALA A 293 -6.82 -0.81 3.83
N ASN A 294 -5.83 -1.10 4.67
CA ASN A 294 -5.80 -2.33 5.45
C ASN A 294 -6.97 -2.45 6.43
N LEU A 295 -7.35 -1.36 7.11
CA LEU A 295 -8.50 -1.36 8.01
C LEU A 295 -9.81 -1.64 7.28
N VAL A 296 -10.02 -1.01 6.12
CA VAL A 296 -11.22 -1.24 5.31
C VAL A 296 -11.29 -2.69 4.83
N THR A 297 -10.20 -3.22 4.30
CA THR A 297 -10.15 -4.59 3.76
C THR A 297 -10.28 -5.62 4.87
N LEU A 298 -9.65 -5.40 6.03
CA LEU A 298 -9.81 -6.24 7.22
C LEU A 298 -11.28 -6.28 7.69
N TYR A 299 -11.92 -5.11 7.79
CA TYR A 299 -13.33 -5.01 8.18
C TYR A 299 -14.25 -5.77 7.22
N LYS A 300 -13.97 -5.68 5.92
CA LYS A 300 -14.74 -6.37 4.86
C LYS A 300 -14.34 -7.84 4.67
N GLY A 301 -13.33 -8.36 5.38
CA GLY A 301 -12.81 -9.71 5.18
C GLY A 301 -12.24 -9.93 3.78
N CYS A 302 -11.62 -8.89 3.22
CA CYS A 302 -10.84 -8.91 1.99
C CYS A 302 -9.37 -8.68 2.30
N ASP A 303 -8.51 -8.92 1.33
CA ASP A 303 -7.09 -8.65 1.45
C ASP A 303 -6.65 -7.46 0.58
N HIS A 304 -5.44 -6.95 0.83
CA HIS A 304 -4.90 -5.79 0.14
C HIS A 304 -3.42 -5.98 -0.15
N LYS A 305 -3.00 -5.69 -1.38
CA LYS A 305 -1.61 -5.74 -1.83
C LYS A 305 -1.17 -4.42 -2.45
N GLN A 306 0.10 -4.08 -2.26
CA GLN A 306 0.68 -2.79 -2.64
C GLN A 306 2.03 -2.99 -3.35
N PRO A 307 2.05 -3.35 -4.65
CA PRO A 307 3.29 -3.65 -5.36
C PRO A 307 4.31 -2.50 -5.35
N LEU A 308 3.83 -1.25 -5.28
CA LEU A 308 4.71 -0.07 -5.34
C LEU A 308 5.44 0.23 -4.03
N VAL A 309 5.17 -0.50 -2.96
CA VAL A 309 5.97 -0.46 -1.71
C VAL A 309 6.91 -1.65 -1.57
N ASP A 310 7.13 -2.40 -2.65
CA ASP A 310 8.13 -3.46 -2.65
C ASP A 310 9.50 -2.91 -2.24
N PRO A 311 10.19 -3.53 -1.25
CA PRO A 311 11.47 -3.00 -0.75
C PRO A 311 12.55 -2.89 -1.83
N VAL A 312 12.60 -3.82 -2.79
CA VAL A 312 13.58 -3.80 -3.89
C VAL A 312 13.25 -2.66 -4.87
N LEU A 313 11.97 -2.46 -5.18
CA LEU A 313 11.54 -1.36 -6.04
C LEU A 313 11.80 -0.01 -5.38
N VAL A 314 11.48 0.13 -4.10
CA VAL A 314 11.74 1.38 -3.37
C VAL A 314 13.23 1.65 -3.27
N GLN A 315 14.07 0.62 -3.01
CA GLN A 315 15.53 0.79 -3.00
C GLN A 315 16.07 1.21 -4.37
N ALA A 316 15.58 0.63 -5.46
CA ALA A 316 15.97 1.03 -6.82
C ALA A 316 15.59 2.49 -7.10
N TRP A 317 14.40 2.94 -6.65
CA TRP A 317 14.02 4.35 -6.74
C TRP A 317 14.88 5.26 -5.87
N ILE A 318 15.16 4.90 -4.62
CA ILE A 318 16.05 5.65 -3.73
C ILE A 318 17.39 5.89 -4.41
N ASN A 319 17.97 4.87 -5.04
CA ASN A 319 19.26 4.96 -5.71
C ASN A 319 19.23 5.69 -7.07
N THR A 320 18.05 5.96 -7.63
CA THR A 320 17.95 6.80 -8.84
C THR A 320 18.45 8.22 -8.56
N SER A 321 19.22 8.80 -9.48
CA SER A 321 19.85 10.13 -9.30
C SER A 321 18.79 11.22 -9.12
N HIS A 322 19.12 12.22 -8.28
CA HIS A 322 18.22 13.35 -8.02
C HIS A 322 17.89 14.15 -9.29
N LYS A 323 18.81 14.19 -10.28
CA LYS A 323 18.56 14.85 -11.57
C LYS A 323 17.46 14.13 -12.33
N LEU A 324 17.52 12.80 -12.37
CA LEU A 324 16.53 12.00 -13.06
C LEU A 324 15.15 12.04 -12.34
N LYS A 325 15.14 12.03 -11.00
CA LYS A 325 13.92 12.23 -10.20
C LYS A 325 13.28 13.60 -10.47
N ASN A 326 14.06 14.63 -10.77
CA ASN A 326 13.60 16.00 -11.04
C ASN A 326 13.30 16.28 -12.51
N SER A 327 13.34 15.28 -13.40
CA SER A 327 13.05 15.49 -14.83
C SER A 327 11.58 15.70 -15.15
N GLY A 328 10.67 15.32 -14.26
CA GLY A 328 9.23 15.57 -14.41
C GLY A 328 8.40 14.88 -13.33
N TYR A 329 7.11 15.24 -13.22
CA TYR A 329 6.19 14.65 -12.26
C TYR A 329 5.94 13.17 -12.56
N LYS A 330 6.19 12.30 -11.56
CA LYS A 330 6.06 10.83 -11.69
C LYS A 330 6.72 10.29 -12.97
N HIS A 331 7.90 10.84 -13.28
CA HIS A 331 8.51 10.70 -14.60
C HIS A 331 8.84 9.24 -14.95
N TRP A 332 9.23 8.41 -13.98
CA TRP A 332 9.48 7.00 -14.26
C TRP A 332 8.20 6.23 -14.65
N ASN A 333 7.06 6.50 -13.99
CA ASN A 333 5.77 5.91 -14.32
C ASN A 333 5.35 6.29 -15.76
N TYR A 334 5.50 7.58 -16.07
CA TYR A 334 5.27 8.12 -17.40
C TYR A 334 6.18 7.46 -18.45
N ALA A 335 7.50 7.41 -18.18
CA ALA A 335 8.47 6.82 -19.09
C ALA A 335 8.16 5.34 -19.36
N TYR A 336 7.83 4.58 -18.32
CA TYR A 336 7.44 3.18 -18.46
C TYR A 336 6.19 2.99 -19.32
N MET A 337 5.12 3.72 -19.04
CA MET A 337 3.87 3.62 -19.80
C MET A 337 4.05 4.07 -21.25
N LYS A 338 4.87 5.10 -21.50
CA LYS A 338 5.17 5.59 -22.85
C LYS A 338 5.97 4.58 -23.67
N GLU A 339 6.95 3.91 -23.06
CA GLU A 339 7.75 2.85 -23.71
C GLU A 339 6.89 1.67 -24.18
N HIS A 340 5.76 1.43 -23.52
CA HIS A 340 4.83 0.34 -23.81
C HIS A 340 3.52 0.78 -24.46
N ASP A 341 3.43 1.99 -25.01
CA ASP A 341 2.23 2.54 -25.67
C ASP A 341 0.95 2.44 -24.81
N TYR A 342 1.11 2.52 -23.48
CA TYR A 342 -0.01 2.42 -22.55
C TYR A 342 -0.63 3.81 -22.28
N PRO A 343 -1.98 3.98 -22.29
CA PRO A 343 -2.61 5.29 -22.14
C PRO A 343 -2.27 5.98 -20.82
N PHE A 344 -1.84 7.23 -20.90
CA PHE A 344 -1.54 8.09 -19.77
C PHE A 344 -2.03 9.52 -20.04
N LYS A 345 -2.10 10.31 -18.98
CA LYS A 345 -2.46 11.73 -19.10
C LYS A 345 -1.26 12.49 -19.68
N GLU A 346 -1.48 13.26 -20.72
CA GLU A 346 -0.51 14.22 -21.23
C GLU A 346 -0.65 15.56 -20.48
N ASN A 347 0.45 16.25 -20.23
CA ASN A 347 0.49 17.62 -19.68
C ASN A 347 0.04 17.78 -18.21
N PHE A 348 0.42 16.90 -17.32
CA PHE A 348 0.24 17.13 -15.88
C PHE A 348 1.42 17.88 -15.29
N SER A 349 1.35 19.21 -15.29
CA SER A 349 2.28 20.05 -14.50
C SER A 349 1.84 20.17 -13.05
N ASN A 350 0.54 20.00 -12.76
CA ASN A 350 -0.01 20.22 -11.44
C ASN A 350 -0.91 19.04 -11.09
N GLY A 351 -0.63 18.40 -9.96
CA GLY A 351 -1.42 17.27 -9.46
C GLY A 351 -2.89 17.65 -9.26
N LEU A 352 -3.66 16.73 -8.72
CA LEU A 352 -5.10 16.77 -8.41
C LEU A 352 -5.76 18.14 -8.09
N ALA A 353 -4.97 19.19 -7.83
CA ALA A 353 -5.46 20.49 -7.40
C ALA A 353 -6.12 21.33 -8.53
N ASP A 354 -5.69 21.15 -9.79
CA ASP A 354 -6.18 22.00 -10.89
C ASP A 354 -7.43 21.44 -11.58
N ASP A 355 -7.73 20.15 -11.40
CA ASP A 355 -8.89 19.49 -12.02
C ASP A 355 -10.17 19.49 -11.14
N VAL A 356 -10.11 19.99 -9.93
CA VAL A 356 -11.28 20.05 -9.00
C VAL A 356 -12.39 20.94 -9.57
N SER A 357 -12.10 21.81 -10.54
CA SER A 357 -13.09 22.68 -11.20
C SER A 357 -13.92 21.98 -12.29
N ARG A 358 -13.55 20.76 -12.70
CA ARG A 358 -14.25 19.98 -13.73
C ARG A 358 -14.86 18.72 -13.13
N ILE A 359 -15.91 18.90 -12.35
CA ILE A 359 -16.74 17.80 -11.86
C ILE A 359 -17.64 17.36 -13.02
N GLU A 360 -17.25 16.31 -13.73
CA GLU A 360 -18.11 15.66 -14.69
C GLU A 360 -19.14 14.77 -13.96
N THR A 361 -20.35 14.78 -14.44
CA THR A 361 -21.42 13.97 -13.86
C THR A 361 -21.20 12.48 -14.13
N PHE A 362 -21.79 11.63 -13.32
CA PHE A 362 -21.76 10.17 -13.54
C PHE A 362 -22.26 9.77 -14.94
N ALA A 363 -23.26 10.52 -15.48
CA ALA A 363 -23.79 10.27 -16.80
C ALA A 363 -22.78 10.54 -17.92
N GLU A 364 -21.98 11.60 -17.79
CA GLU A 364 -20.90 11.94 -18.72
C GLU A 364 -19.81 10.87 -18.68
N LYS A 365 -19.42 10.42 -17.49
CA LYS A 365 -18.45 9.31 -17.33
C LYS A 365 -18.91 8.03 -18.03
N LEU A 366 -20.17 7.64 -17.87
CA LEU A 366 -20.75 6.48 -18.54
C LEU A 366 -20.80 6.63 -20.06
N LYS A 367 -21.05 7.85 -20.56
CA LYS A 367 -21.09 8.12 -22.00
C LYS A 367 -19.72 7.89 -22.63
N ILE A 368 -18.65 8.48 -22.05
CA ILE A 368 -17.28 8.34 -22.53
C ILE A 368 -16.85 6.86 -22.52
N ILE A 369 -17.12 6.14 -21.44
CA ILE A 369 -16.76 4.72 -21.36
C ILE A 369 -17.49 3.87 -22.38
N LYS A 370 -18.75 4.20 -22.72
CA LYS A 370 -19.51 3.49 -23.78
C LYS A 370 -18.98 3.80 -25.19
N GLU A 371 -18.44 5.00 -25.41
CA GLU A 371 -17.85 5.37 -26.70
C GLU A 371 -16.51 4.65 -26.97
N TYR A 372 -15.76 4.29 -25.93
CA TYR A 372 -14.46 3.64 -26.03
C TYR A 372 -14.46 2.15 -25.63
N GLY A 373 -15.54 1.64 -25.08
CA GLY A 373 -15.73 0.24 -24.65
C GLY A 373 -16.62 -0.53 -25.61
#